data_8fe52bdcd1d87d65e89f559a034b0708
#
_entry.id   8fe52bdcd1d87d65e89f559a034b0708
#
_cell.length_a   1.000
_cell.length_b   1.000
_cell.length_c   1.000
_cell.angle_alpha   90.00
_cell.angle_beta   90.00
_cell.angle_gamma   90.00
#
_symmetry.space_group_name_H-M   'P 1'
#
loop_
_entity.id
_entity.type
_entity.pdbx_description
1 polymer ?
#
loop_
_entity_poly.entity_id
_entity_poly.type
_entity_poly.pdbx_seq_one_letter_code
_entity_poly.pdbx_strand_id
1 'polypeptide(L)'
;MLLSLTLLAATGPFAIDMYLPTFPAIADDLRTTAVPYTLSGFMMAMGFGQLFIGPLSDRLGRRTLLLSGAALSVFASILCALAPTITVLIGGRILLGIGSGACVVIARSVIPDITHGSEAARAFSIMMTIQGLAPVIAPVAGGLLATHGGWRGVFIALTFINALQLLAAILFVPETLTPERREQEPITTTITRMVGLLKIPAFTTVTLSFAFGLGTLFSYISASPFVFQDQLGMSQLAYSLLFGVNSFGLVIGSGLNARLLRAHSPQQLLLRASLVLVAASVLLLCCALAQPSLWTLAPTVFIVVTTLGFILGNSAALGQSAAAPRTGAGAALMGFAQFMVAGLVSPLTTVGSSAAVAMGACASACACIVACGSWLGCRRSTA
;
A
#
# COMPACT_ATOMS: atom_id res chain seq x y z
N MET A 1 8.55 18.01 -14.67
CA MET A 1 7.60 18.12 -13.55
C MET A 1 6.70 16.88 -13.41
N LEU A 2 5.86 16.49 -14.38
CA LEU A 2 4.99 15.30 -14.24
C LEU A 2 5.77 14.01 -13.95
N LEU A 3 6.88 13.76 -14.62
CA LEU A 3 7.73 12.61 -14.35
C LEU A 3 8.27 12.62 -12.90
N SER A 4 8.70 13.80 -12.41
CA SER A 4 9.19 13.95 -11.03
C SER A 4 8.11 13.63 -10.01
N LEU A 5 6.87 14.13 -10.22
CA LEU A 5 5.73 13.83 -9.37
C LEU A 5 5.38 12.33 -9.38
N THR A 6 5.45 11.70 -10.53
CA THR A 6 5.19 10.27 -10.69
C THR A 6 6.24 9.42 -9.97
N LEU A 7 7.51 9.79 -10.06
CA LEU A 7 8.59 9.14 -9.33
C LEU A 7 8.45 9.31 -7.82
N LEU A 8 8.08 10.51 -7.35
CA LEU A 8 7.79 10.77 -5.95
C LEU A 8 6.61 9.93 -5.42
N ALA A 9 5.58 9.74 -6.24
CA ALA A 9 4.45 8.89 -5.89
C ALA A 9 4.81 7.38 -5.81
N ALA A 10 5.91 6.96 -6.43
CA ALA A 10 6.41 5.59 -6.36
C ALA A 10 7.31 5.31 -5.14
N THR A 11 7.69 6.34 -4.36
CA THR A 11 8.53 6.17 -3.14
C THR A 11 7.97 5.11 -2.19
N GLY A 12 6.64 5.15 -1.93
CA GLY A 12 5.97 4.20 -1.05
C GLY A 12 6.12 2.75 -1.51
N PRO A 13 5.63 2.38 -2.72
CA PRO A 13 5.81 1.04 -3.26
C PRO A 13 7.26 0.54 -3.28
N PHE A 14 8.22 1.35 -3.71
CA PHE A 14 9.63 0.94 -3.67
C PHE A 14 10.12 0.70 -2.25
N ALA A 15 9.79 1.56 -1.30
CA ALA A 15 10.15 1.41 0.10
C ALA A 15 9.47 0.21 0.78
N ILE A 16 8.33 -0.27 0.27
CA ILE A 16 7.63 -1.45 0.76
C ILE A 16 8.24 -2.72 0.18
N ASP A 17 8.39 -2.78 -1.14
CA ASP A 17 8.54 -4.05 -1.83
C ASP A 17 10.02 -4.44 -2.05
N MET A 18 10.95 -3.46 -2.15
CA MET A 18 12.37 -3.76 -2.41
C MET A 18 13.05 -4.54 -1.29
N TYR A 19 12.68 -4.32 -0.03
CA TYR A 19 13.36 -4.97 1.10
C TYR A 19 12.68 -6.27 1.58
N LEU A 20 11.46 -6.58 1.09
CA LEU A 20 10.73 -7.78 1.48
C LEU A 20 11.54 -9.07 1.31
N PRO A 21 12.26 -9.29 0.19
CA PRO A 21 13.08 -10.48 0.02
C PRO A 21 14.18 -10.64 1.07
N THR A 22 14.51 -9.57 1.81
CA THR A 22 15.58 -9.57 2.82
C THR A 22 15.08 -9.82 4.24
N PHE A 23 13.79 -10.06 4.46
CA PHE A 23 13.21 -10.27 5.80
C PHE A 23 13.91 -11.36 6.61
N PRO A 24 14.15 -12.57 6.05
CA PRO A 24 14.87 -13.60 6.77
C PRO A 24 16.30 -13.15 7.13
N ALA A 25 17.02 -12.54 6.20
CA ALA A 25 18.38 -12.05 6.44
C ALA A 25 18.45 -10.95 7.52
N ILE A 26 17.42 -10.09 7.61
CA ILE A 26 17.31 -9.10 8.70
C ILE A 26 17.04 -9.80 10.05
N ALA A 27 16.17 -10.82 10.04
CA ALA A 27 15.85 -11.60 11.25
C ALA A 27 17.11 -12.26 11.82
N ASP A 28 17.93 -12.88 10.97
CA ASP A 28 19.15 -13.55 11.34
C ASP A 28 20.24 -12.56 11.81
N ASP A 29 20.48 -11.48 11.05
CA ASP A 29 21.53 -10.49 11.35
C ASP A 29 21.24 -9.74 12.66
N LEU A 30 19.99 -9.32 12.87
CA LEU A 30 19.56 -8.61 14.08
C LEU A 30 19.04 -9.54 15.19
N ARG A 31 19.10 -10.86 14.99
CA ARG A 31 18.65 -11.92 15.93
C ARG A 31 17.27 -11.64 16.52
N THR A 32 16.28 -11.44 15.67
CA THR A 32 14.96 -10.98 16.08
C THR A 32 13.85 -11.59 15.24
N THR A 33 12.68 -11.78 15.86
CA THR A 33 11.42 -12.13 15.18
C THR A 33 10.57 -10.88 14.85
N ALA A 34 11.03 -9.68 15.24
CA ALA A 34 10.27 -8.44 15.15
C ALA A 34 10.35 -7.74 13.78
N VAL A 35 10.89 -8.40 12.74
CA VAL A 35 11.04 -7.81 11.39
C VAL A 35 9.71 -7.30 10.81
N PRO A 36 8.55 -7.99 10.95
CA PRO A 36 7.27 -7.50 10.43
C PRO A 36 6.82 -6.16 11.03
N TYR A 37 7.28 -5.82 12.25
CA TYR A 37 6.99 -4.51 12.84
C TYR A 37 7.66 -3.35 12.08
N THR A 38 8.71 -3.61 11.31
CA THR A 38 9.33 -2.61 10.42
C THR A 38 8.38 -2.20 9.29
N LEU A 39 7.64 -3.16 8.75
CA LEU A 39 6.61 -2.92 7.73
C LEU A 39 5.36 -2.28 8.37
N SER A 40 4.93 -2.79 9.52
CA SER A 40 3.83 -2.23 10.31
C SER A 40 4.04 -0.76 10.63
N GLY A 41 5.20 -0.40 11.19
CA GLY A 41 5.55 0.98 11.52
C GLY A 41 5.54 1.90 10.30
N PHE A 42 6.10 1.44 9.18
CA PHE A 42 6.06 2.18 7.92
C PHE A 42 4.62 2.41 7.43
N MET A 43 3.79 1.34 7.41
CA MET A 43 2.40 1.43 6.95
C MET A 43 1.57 2.39 7.79
N MET A 44 1.60 2.23 9.10
CA MET A 44 0.84 3.09 10.01
C MET A 44 1.28 4.54 9.88
N ALA A 45 2.59 4.82 9.83
CA ALA A 45 3.13 6.15 9.64
C ALA A 45 2.71 6.76 8.28
N MET A 46 2.70 5.96 7.21
CA MET A 46 2.21 6.38 5.90
C MET A 46 0.70 6.69 5.91
N GLY A 47 -0.08 5.90 6.65
CA GLY A 47 -1.52 6.15 6.85
C GLY A 47 -1.77 7.49 7.55
N PHE A 48 -1.08 7.73 8.68
CA PHE A 48 -1.14 9.03 9.36
C PHE A 48 -0.68 10.17 8.45
N GLY A 49 0.40 9.97 7.68
CA GLY A 49 0.84 10.93 6.68
C GLY A 49 -0.27 11.30 5.69
N GLN A 50 -1.01 10.34 5.18
CA GLN A 50 -2.13 10.61 4.26
C GLN A 50 -3.27 11.40 4.90
N LEU A 51 -3.54 11.19 6.18
CA LEU A 51 -4.61 11.90 6.88
C LEU A 51 -4.26 13.37 7.19
N PHE A 52 -3.01 13.64 7.59
CA PHE A 52 -2.60 14.95 8.11
C PHE A 52 -1.87 15.81 7.07
N ILE A 53 -1.05 15.21 6.20
CA ILE A 53 -0.18 15.97 5.29
C ILE A 53 -0.98 16.65 4.18
N GLY A 54 -2.09 16.06 3.71
CA GLY A 54 -2.99 16.69 2.75
C GLY A 54 -3.46 18.07 3.24
N PRO A 55 -4.26 18.12 4.32
CA PRO A 55 -4.72 19.38 4.90
C PRO A 55 -3.59 20.35 5.31
N LEU A 56 -2.47 19.80 5.78
CA LEU A 56 -1.31 20.62 6.13
C LEU A 56 -0.69 21.29 4.91
N SER A 57 -0.64 20.57 3.76
CA SER A 57 -0.12 21.11 2.50
C SER A 57 -1.03 22.18 1.89
N ASP A 58 -2.36 22.10 2.14
CA ASP A 58 -3.32 23.10 1.72
C ASP A 58 -3.12 24.43 2.46
N ARG A 59 -2.51 24.40 3.65
CA ARG A 59 -2.22 25.58 4.47
C ARG A 59 -0.82 26.13 4.30
N LEU A 60 0.20 25.27 4.31
CA LEU A 60 1.62 25.67 4.32
C LEU A 60 2.21 25.82 2.91
N GLY A 61 1.52 25.29 1.90
CA GLY A 61 2.01 25.20 0.53
C GLY A 61 2.49 23.79 0.20
N ARG A 62 2.37 23.44 -1.09
CA ARG A 62 2.69 22.09 -1.60
C ARG A 62 4.19 21.81 -1.56
N ARG A 63 4.98 22.75 -2.08
CA ARG A 63 6.43 22.58 -2.28
C ARG A 63 7.17 22.35 -0.97
N THR A 64 6.89 23.15 0.03
CA THR A 64 7.59 23.07 1.33
C THR A 64 7.45 21.69 1.96
N LEU A 65 6.22 21.14 2.01
CA LEU A 65 5.97 19.83 2.60
C LEU A 65 6.46 18.69 1.71
N LEU A 66 6.45 18.86 0.38
CA LEU A 66 7.02 17.89 -0.54
C LEU A 66 8.54 17.75 -0.32
N LEU A 67 9.26 18.86 -0.26
CA LEU A 67 10.70 18.87 -0.06
C LEU A 67 11.08 18.34 1.34
N SER A 68 10.35 18.73 2.38
CA SER A 68 10.60 18.21 3.73
C SER A 68 10.32 16.70 3.83
N GLY A 69 9.25 16.20 3.19
CA GLY A 69 8.93 14.78 3.12
C GLY A 69 9.97 13.97 2.35
N ALA A 70 10.42 14.48 1.19
CA ALA A 70 11.47 13.84 0.40
C ALA A 70 12.83 13.85 1.15
N ALA A 71 13.20 14.96 1.79
CA ALA A 71 14.41 15.03 2.63
C ALA A 71 14.35 14.05 3.81
N LEU A 72 13.18 13.97 4.47
CA LEU A 72 12.95 13.00 5.54
C LEU A 72 13.10 11.56 5.03
N SER A 73 12.62 11.25 3.80
CA SER A 73 12.77 9.93 3.20
C SER A 73 14.24 9.57 2.95
N VAL A 74 15.06 10.52 2.50
CA VAL A 74 16.52 10.32 2.34
C VAL A 74 17.15 10.05 3.70
N PHE A 75 16.93 10.90 4.69
CA PHE A 75 17.48 10.74 6.03
C PHE A 75 17.08 9.40 6.66
N ALA A 76 15.79 9.05 6.56
CA ALA A 76 15.27 7.80 7.11
C ALA A 76 15.84 6.56 6.42
N SER A 77 16.08 6.61 5.11
CA SER A 77 16.71 5.51 4.36
C SER A 77 18.18 5.30 4.81
N ILE A 78 18.92 6.38 5.05
CA ILE A 78 20.28 6.32 5.61
C ILE A 78 20.22 5.70 7.01
N LEU A 79 19.28 6.14 7.86
CA LEU A 79 19.12 5.58 9.20
C LEU A 79 18.80 4.08 9.17
N CYS A 80 17.96 3.64 8.23
CA CYS A 80 17.68 2.22 8.02
C CYS A 80 18.93 1.45 7.57
N ALA A 81 19.71 1.98 6.62
CA ALA A 81 20.93 1.33 6.14
C ALA A 81 21.99 1.15 7.25
N LEU A 82 22.07 2.11 8.17
CA LEU A 82 23.03 2.12 9.28
C LEU A 82 22.47 1.48 10.56
N ALA A 83 21.26 0.94 10.57
CA ALA A 83 20.59 0.44 11.76
C ALA A 83 21.37 -0.73 12.41
N PRO A 84 21.83 -0.57 13.67
CA PRO A 84 22.51 -1.63 14.42
C PRO A 84 21.55 -2.56 15.16
N THR A 85 20.30 -2.15 15.34
CA THR A 85 19.26 -2.89 16.07
C THR A 85 17.92 -2.78 15.36
N ILE A 86 17.04 -3.73 15.65
CA ILE A 86 15.67 -3.73 15.12
C ILE A 86 14.89 -2.48 15.53
N THR A 87 15.11 -1.95 16.73
CA THR A 87 14.42 -0.76 17.22
C THR A 87 14.78 0.48 16.39
N VAL A 88 16.07 0.64 16.05
CA VAL A 88 16.52 1.74 15.17
C VAL A 88 15.95 1.56 13.77
N LEU A 89 15.92 0.32 13.26
CA LEU A 89 15.33 0.02 11.96
C LEU A 89 13.83 0.35 11.94
N ILE A 90 13.05 -0.03 12.96
CA ILE A 90 11.63 0.33 13.09
C ILE A 90 11.46 1.84 13.13
N GLY A 91 12.26 2.57 13.93
CA GLY A 91 12.24 4.03 13.98
C GLY A 91 12.51 4.67 12.62
N GLY A 92 13.54 4.21 11.91
CA GLY A 92 13.86 4.63 10.54
C GLY A 92 12.71 4.36 9.57
N ARG A 93 12.06 3.20 9.68
CA ARG A 93 10.90 2.82 8.87
C ARG A 93 9.68 3.70 9.13
N ILE A 94 9.42 4.09 10.38
CA ILE A 94 8.36 5.05 10.73
C ILE A 94 8.62 6.40 10.07
N LEU A 95 9.84 6.94 10.18
CA LEU A 95 10.22 8.21 9.55
C LEU A 95 10.10 8.13 8.02
N LEU A 96 10.54 7.00 7.42
CA LEU A 96 10.43 6.76 5.99
C LEU A 96 8.95 6.70 5.55
N GLY A 97 8.07 6.12 6.37
CA GLY A 97 6.62 6.08 6.13
C GLY A 97 5.99 7.48 6.10
N ILE A 98 6.36 8.37 7.04
CA ILE A 98 5.91 9.77 7.07
C ILE A 98 6.37 10.50 5.80
N GLY A 99 7.66 10.39 5.45
CA GLY A 99 8.23 11.04 4.27
C GLY A 99 7.60 10.55 2.97
N SER A 100 7.46 9.23 2.81
CA SER A 100 6.81 8.62 1.64
C SER A 100 5.34 9.00 1.54
N GLY A 101 4.62 9.04 2.66
CA GLY A 101 3.23 9.48 2.73
C GLY A 101 3.08 10.92 2.24
N ALA A 102 3.98 11.82 2.66
CA ALA A 102 4.01 13.20 2.19
C ALA A 102 4.21 13.28 0.66
N CYS A 103 5.20 12.57 0.15
CA CYS A 103 5.49 12.55 -1.29
C CYS A 103 4.28 12.07 -2.11
N VAL A 104 3.64 10.98 -1.70
CA VAL A 104 2.49 10.40 -2.41
C VAL A 104 1.28 11.34 -2.40
N VAL A 105 0.94 11.90 -1.23
CA VAL A 105 -0.23 12.79 -1.10
C VAL A 105 -0.03 14.06 -1.89
N ILE A 106 1.13 14.70 -1.75
CA ILE A 106 1.38 15.98 -2.40
C ILE A 106 1.53 15.81 -3.91
N ALA A 107 2.18 14.73 -4.38
CA ALA A 107 2.25 14.43 -5.81
C ALA A 107 0.85 14.32 -6.45
N ARG A 108 -0.09 13.67 -5.75
CA ARG A 108 -1.50 13.59 -6.19
C ARG A 108 -2.23 14.91 -6.15
N SER A 109 -1.91 15.78 -5.20
CA SER A 109 -2.55 17.10 -5.05
C SER A 109 -2.02 18.12 -6.07
N VAL A 110 -0.73 18.05 -6.42
CA VAL A 110 -0.10 18.97 -7.40
C VAL A 110 -0.61 18.72 -8.82
N ILE A 111 -0.93 17.48 -9.20
CA ILE A 111 -1.41 17.17 -10.57
C ILE A 111 -2.62 18.03 -10.96
N PRO A 112 -3.74 18.07 -10.20
CA PRO A 112 -4.88 18.90 -10.54
C PRO A 112 -4.63 20.41 -10.38
N ASP A 113 -3.60 20.83 -9.63
CA ASP A 113 -3.23 22.24 -9.53
C ASP A 113 -2.63 22.76 -10.85
N ILE A 114 -2.01 21.88 -11.67
CA ILE A 114 -1.23 22.25 -12.85
C ILE A 114 -1.80 21.72 -14.18
N THR A 115 -2.75 20.79 -14.12
CA THR A 115 -3.36 20.16 -15.30
C THR A 115 -4.87 20.08 -15.16
N HIS A 116 -5.60 20.18 -16.28
CA HIS A 116 -7.06 20.10 -16.29
C HIS A 116 -7.55 19.13 -17.36
N GLY A 117 -8.77 18.62 -17.18
CA GLY A 117 -9.45 17.79 -18.19
C GLY A 117 -8.66 16.53 -18.56
N SER A 118 -8.43 16.33 -19.85
CA SER A 118 -7.76 15.14 -20.40
C SER A 118 -6.28 15.03 -20.00
N GLU A 119 -5.60 16.15 -19.79
CA GLU A 119 -4.19 16.16 -19.36
C GLU A 119 -4.04 15.66 -17.92
N ALA A 120 -4.93 16.06 -17.02
CA ALA A 120 -4.97 15.54 -15.66
C ALA A 120 -5.22 14.02 -15.65
N ALA A 121 -6.20 13.56 -16.45
CA ALA A 121 -6.49 12.14 -16.57
C ALA A 121 -5.27 11.35 -17.09
N ARG A 122 -4.54 11.88 -18.08
CA ARG A 122 -3.30 11.27 -18.59
C ARG A 122 -2.20 11.23 -17.53
N ALA A 123 -2.00 12.32 -16.77
CA ALA A 123 -1.00 12.39 -15.71
C ALA A 123 -1.28 11.36 -14.60
N PHE A 124 -2.54 11.26 -14.15
CA PHE A 124 -2.95 10.24 -13.18
C PHE A 124 -2.77 8.82 -13.74
N SER A 125 -3.10 8.57 -15.02
CA SER A 125 -2.91 7.26 -15.63
C SER A 125 -1.45 6.83 -15.65
N ILE A 126 -0.52 7.74 -15.99
CA ILE A 126 0.92 7.47 -15.96
C ILE A 126 1.37 7.18 -14.52
N MET A 127 0.92 7.97 -13.55
CA MET A 127 1.24 7.76 -12.14
C MET A 127 0.75 6.42 -11.64
N MET A 128 -0.50 6.03 -11.95
CA MET A 128 -1.07 4.73 -11.58
C MET A 128 -0.33 3.56 -12.24
N THR A 129 0.09 3.72 -13.50
CA THR A 129 0.87 2.71 -14.22
C THR A 129 2.20 2.45 -13.52
N ILE A 130 2.94 3.49 -13.15
CA ILE A 130 4.22 3.34 -12.46
C ILE A 130 4.03 2.76 -11.06
N GLN A 131 3.01 3.20 -10.30
CA GLN A 131 2.69 2.61 -9.00
C GLN A 131 2.28 1.14 -9.12
N GLY A 132 1.56 0.75 -10.17
CA GLY A 132 1.17 -0.63 -10.44
C GLY A 132 2.31 -1.54 -10.89
N LEU A 133 3.34 -0.98 -11.54
CA LEU A 133 4.54 -1.73 -11.94
C LEU A 133 5.56 -1.88 -10.80
N ALA A 134 5.55 -0.97 -9.83
CA ALA A 134 6.50 -0.99 -8.73
C ALA A 134 6.51 -2.32 -7.95
N PRO A 135 5.38 -2.94 -7.56
CA PRO A 135 5.36 -4.24 -6.88
C PRO A 135 5.90 -5.40 -7.73
N VAL A 136 5.96 -5.25 -9.05
CA VAL A 136 6.56 -6.25 -9.94
C VAL A 136 8.08 -6.09 -10.01
N ILE A 137 8.55 -4.85 -10.11
CA ILE A 137 9.96 -4.53 -10.33
C ILE A 137 10.75 -4.47 -9.01
N ALA A 138 10.17 -3.87 -7.97
CA ALA A 138 10.89 -3.58 -6.73
C ALA A 138 11.41 -4.82 -5.99
N PRO A 139 10.66 -5.92 -5.82
CA PRO A 139 11.20 -7.11 -5.16
C PRO A 139 12.32 -7.78 -5.95
N VAL A 140 12.22 -7.79 -7.28
CA VAL A 140 13.27 -8.36 -8.15
C VAL A 140 14.55 -7.52 -8.05
N ALA A 141 14.42 -6.19 -8.13
CA ALA A 141 15.54 -5.28 -7.94
C ALA A 141 16.15 -5.43 -6.53
N GLY A 142 15.30 -5.50 -5.50
CA GLY A 142 15.71 -5.73 -4.12
C GLY A 142 16.42 -7.05 -3.91
N GLY A 143 15.90 -8.15 -4.47
CA GLY A 143 16.53 -9.47 -4.41
C GLY A 143 17.92 -9.48 -5.07
N LEU A 144 18.05 -8.86 -6.25
CA LEU A 144 19.36 -8.73 -6.93
C LEU A 144 20.35 -7.87 -6.15
N LEU A 145 19.91 -6.75 -5.59
CA LEU A 145 20.78 -5.89 -4.77
C LEU A 145 21.24 -6.59 -3.49
N ALA A 146 20.35 -7.37 -2.90
CA ALA A 146 20.65 -8.08 -1.66
C ALA A 146 21.68 -9.21 -1.83
N THR A 147 21.82 -9.79 -3.03
CA THR A 147 22.84 -10.81 -3.30
C THR A 147 24.28 -10.28 -3.14
N HIS A 148 24.49 -8.98 -3.34
CA HIS A 148 25.81 -8.35 -3.29
C HIS A 148 26.03 -7.48 -2.04
N GLY A 149 24.98 -6.76 -1.61
CA GLY A 149 25.07 -5.77 -0.53
C GLY A 149 24.27 -6.14 0.73
N GLY A 150 23.68 -7.32 0.77
CA GLY A 150 22.78 -7.73 1.86
C GLY A 150 21.57 -6.80 1.98
N TRP A 151 20.85 -6.89 3.09
CA TRP A 151 19.68 -6.05 3.32
C TRP A 151 20.03 -4.54 3.46
N ARG A 152 21.23 -4.22 3.95
CA ARG A 152 21.72 -2.84 4.04
C ARG A 152 21.92 -2.23 2.66
N GLY A 153 22.39 -3.01 1.68
CA GLY A 153 22.55 -2.59 0.29
C GLY A 153 21.23 -2.15 -0.34
N VAL A 154 20.11 -2.78 0.02
CA VAL A 154 18.78 -2.36 -0.43
C VAL A 154 18.41 -0.98 0.10
N PHE A 155 18.67 -0.69 1.39
CA PHE A 155 18.42 0.64 1.95
C PHE A 155 19.36 1.72 1.40
N ILE A 156 20.61 1.38 1.07
CA ILE A 156 21.53 2.27 0.35
C ILE A 156 20.97 2.63 -1.03
N ALA A 157 20.49 1.63 -1.78
CA ALA A 157 19.84 1.88 -3.07
C ALA A 157 18.56 2.75 -2.93
N LEU A 158 17.75 2.50 -1.91
CA LEU A 158 16.60 3.36 -1.58
C LEU A 158 17.03 4.79 -1.24
N THR A 159 18.17 4.96 -0.55
CA THR A 159 18.72 6.30 -0.28
C THR A 159 19.05 7.03 -1.57
N PHE A 160 19.68 6.36 -2.54
CA PHE A 160 19.98 6.96 -3.85
C PHE A 160 18.69 7.32 -4.62
N ILE A 161 17.70 6.43 -4.63
CA ILE A 161 16.40 6.69 -5.28
C ILE A 161 15.74 7.91 -4.64
N ASN A 162 15.65 7.96 -3.30
CA ASN A 162 15.04 9.07 -2.58
C ASN A 162 15.84 10.39 -2.77
N ALA A 163 17.17 10.34 -2.85
CA ALA A 163 18.00 11.50 -3.12
C ALA A 163 17.78 12.04 -4.54
N LEU A 164 17.68 11.17 -5.55
CA LEU A 164 17.32 11.56 -6.91
C LEU A 164 15.92 12.17 -6.98
N GLN A 165 14.96 11.61 -6.24
CA GLN A 165 13.60 12.14 -6.15
C GLN A 165 13.58 13.52 -5.48
N LEU A 166 14.34 13.71 -4.40
CA LEU A 166 14.50 15.02 -3.74
C LEU A 166 15.11 16.04 -4.70
N LEU A 167 16.20 15.68 -5.41
CA LEU A 167 16.82 16.55 -6.40
C LEU A 167 15.84 16.93 -7.51
N ALA A 168 15.10 15.95 -8.04
CA ALA A 168 14.07 16.19 -9.04
C ALA A 168 12.94 17.10 -8.52
N ALA A 169 12.56 16.96 -7.24
CA ALA A 169 11.58 17.84 -6.61
C ALA A 169 12.09 19.28 -6.50
N ILE A 170 13.35 19.47 -6.07
CA ILE A 170 13.99 20.79 -5.95
C ILE A 170 14.03 21.50 -7.31
N LEU A 171 14.44 20.78 -8.38
CA LEU A 171 14.69 21.36 -9.68
C LEU A 171 13.41 21.58 -10.51
N PHE A 172 12.42 20.68 -10.38
CA PHE A 172 11.30 20.65 -11.34
C PHE A 172 9.93 20.89 -10.72
N VAL A 173 9.78 20.93 -9.38
CA VAL A 173 8.48 21.16 -8.76
C VAL A 173 8.43 22.54 -8.10
N PRO A 174 7.79 23.54 -8.74
CA PRO A 174 7.57 24.85 -8.16
C PRO A 174 6.47 24.80 -7.07
N GLU A 175 6.28 25.91 -6.36
CA GLU A 175 5.07 26.05 -5.54
C GLU A 175 3.85 26.23 -6.44
N THR A 176 2.85 25.38 -6.25
CA THR A 176 1.64 25.39 -7.08
C THR A 176 0.43 25.98 -6.38
N LEU A 177 0.51 26.15 -5.05
CA LEU A 177 -0.55 26.73 -4.24
C LEU A 177 -0.20 28.17 -3.85
N THR A 178 -0.80 29.13 -4.54
CA THR A 178 -0.59 30.55 -4.23
C THR A 178 -1.11 30.89 -2.83
N PRO A 179 -0.50 31.89 -2.13
CA PRO A 179 -0.90 32.26 -0.77
C PRO A 179 -2.41 32.55 -0.61
N GLU A 180 -3.03 33.11 -1.67
CA GLU A 180 -4.46 33.46 -1.69
C GLU A 180 -5.39 32.26 -1.73
N ARG A 181 -4.89 31.10 -2.25
CA ARG A 181 -5.62 29.83 -2.33
C ARG A 181 -5.41 28.92 -1.15
N ARG A 182 -4.56 29.30 -0.19
CA ARG A 182 -4.27 28.49 0.99
C ARG A 182 -5.47 28.45 1.91
N GLU A 183 -5.78 27.24 2.38
CA GLU A 183 -6.85 27.00 3.35
C GLU A 183 -6.55 27.70 4.67
N GLN A 184 -7.49 28.52 5.17
CA GLN A 184 -7.35 29.22 6.45
C GLN A 184 -8.07 28.50 7.60
N GLU A 185 -8.90 27.51 7.30
CA GLU A 185 -9.63 26.76 8.32
C GLU A 185 -8.68 25.93 9.21
N PRO A 186 -8.97 25.77 10.50
CA PRO A 186 -8.20 24.91 11.39
C PRO A 186 -8.21 23.45 10.89
N ILE A 187 -7.06 22.76 11.00
CA ILE A 187 -6.92 21.33 10.63
C ILE A 187 -7.94 20.47 11.38
N THR A 188 -8.24 20.82 12.63
CA THR A 188 -9.26 20.14 13.45
C THR A 188 -10.63 20.13 12.79
N THR A 189 -11.03 21.24 12.14
CA THR A 189 -12.30 21.33 11.40
C THR A 189 -12.30 20.39 10.21
N THR A 190 -11.19 20.35 9.45
CA THR A 190 -11.03 19.44 8.31
C THR A 190 -11.10 17.98 8.76
N ILE A 191 -10.39 17.60 9.83
CA ILE A 191 -10.44 16.24 10.39
C ILE A 191 -11.83 15.89 10.90
N THR A 192 -12.51 16.80 11.58
CA THR A 192 -13.88 16.56 12.06
C THR A 192 -14.85 16.32 10.89
N ARG A 193 -14.69 17.07 9.80
CA ARG A 193 -15.46 16.85 8.56
C ARG A 193 -15.14 15.50 7.91
N MET A 194 -13.87 15.06 7.92
CA MET A 194 -13.47 13.74 7.44
C MET A 194 -14.10 12.62 8.29
N VAL A 195 -13.97 12.70 9.60
CA VAL A 195 -14.56 11.72 10.53
C VAL A 195 -16.10 11.69 10.40
N GLY A 196 -16.71 12.81 10.07
CA GLY A 196 -18.15 12.90 9.78
C GLY A 196 -18.60 11.98 8.64
N LEU A 197 -17.73 11.63 7.68
CA LEU A 197 -18.05 10.68 6.62
C LEU A 197 -18.29 9.25 7.15
N LEU A 198 -17.71 8.88 8.29
CA LEU A 198 -17.95 7.59 8.94
C LEU A 198 -19.41 7.42 9.43
N LYS A 199 -20.18 8.51 9.53
CA LYS A 199 -21.61 8.47 9.82
C LYS A 199 -22.44 8.07 8.59
N ILE A 200 -21.85 8.04 7.38
CA ILE A 200 -22.49 7.61 6.16
C ILE A 200 -22.30 6.10 6.01
N PRO A 201 -23.35 5.27 6.20
CA PRO A 201 -23.18 3.81 6.24
C PRO A 201 -22.63 3.23 4.93
N ALA A 202 -23.04 3.79 3.77
CA ALA A 202 -22.56 3.37 2.47
C ALA A 202 -21.04 3.63 2.32
N PHE A 203 -20.55 4.78 2.81
CA PHE A 203 -19.12 5.10 2.81
C PHE A 203 -18.33 4.15 3.74
N THR A 204 -18.82 3.96 4.96
CA THR A 204 -18.13 3.17 5.98
C THR A 204 -18.02 1.70 5.59
N THR A 205 -19.09 1.08 5.09
CA THR A 205 -19.07 -0.33 4.69
C THR A 205 -18.13 -0.59 3.52
N VAL A 206 -18.08 0.30 2.55
CA VAL A 206 -17.18 0.19 1.40
C VAL A 206 -15.73 0.51 1.80
N THR A 207 -15.51 1.47 2.70
CA THR A 207 -14.19 1.77 3.26
C THR A 207 -13.63 0.57 4.03
N LEU A 208 -14.46 -0.15 4.78
CA LEU A 208 -14.05 -1.40 5.43
C LEU A 208 -13.63 -2.45 4.39
N SER A 209 -14.42 -2.64 3.32
CA SER A 209 -14.05 -3.57 2.24
C SER A 209 -12.72 -3.19 1.59
N PHE A 210 -12.48 -1.90 1.37
CA PHE A 210 -11.22 -1.40 0.82
C PHE A 210 -10.04 -1.63 1.76
N ALA A 211 -10.19 -1.28 3.04
CA ALA A 211 -9.14 -1.38 4.04
C ALA A 211 -8.75 -2.84 4.34
N PHE A 212 -9.72 -3.72 4.52
CA PHE A 212 -9.47 -5.14 4.77
C PHE A 212 -9.10 -5.91 3.51
N GLY A 213 -9.45 -5.43 2.31
CA GLY A 213 -8.89 -5.89 1.04
C GLY A 213 -7.36 -5.70 1.02
N LEU A 214 -6.88 -4.52 1.41
CA LEU A 214 -5.45 -4.29 1.57
C LEU A 214 -4.87 -5.11 2.72
N GLY A 215 -5.59 -5.30 3.83
CA GLY A 215 -5.22 -6.21 4.91
C GLY A 215 -4.98 -7.64 4.43
N THR A 216 -5.85 -8.16 3.54
CA THR A 216 -5.65 -9.47 2.90
C THR A 216 -4.36 -9.50 2.06
N LEU A 217 -4.08 -8.45 1.29
CA LEU A 217 -2.84 -8.33 0.52
C LEU A 217 -1.62 -8.33 1.44
N PHE A 218 -1.67 -7.56 2.53
CA PHE A 218 -0.54 -7.45 3.47
C PHE A 218 -0.37 -8.66 4.37
N SER A 219 -1.40 -9.49 4.56
CA SER A 219 -1.24 -10.84 5.15
C SER A 219 -0.27 -11.67 4.31
N TYR A 220 -0.41 -11.63 2.98
CA TYR A 220 0.51 -12.29 2.06
C TYR A 220 1.88 -11.59 2.05
N ILE A 221 1.92 -10.28 1.83
CA ILE A 221 3.18 -9.52 1.67
C ILE A 221 4.10 -9.73 2.88
N SER A 222 3.57 -9.64 4.10
CA SER A 222 4.35 -9.72 5.32
C SER A 222 4.84 -11.13 5.66
N ALA A 223 4.00 -12.14 5.41
CA ALA A 223 4.32 -13.54 5.73
C ALA A 223 5.15 -14.23 4.65
N SER A 224 4.97 -13.84 3.38
CA SER A 224 5.49 -14.57 2.22
C SER A 224 7.02 -14.78 2.24
N PRO A 225 7.88 -13.85 2.71
CA PRO A 225 9.31 -14.12 2.79
C PRO A 225 9.62 -15.30 3.71
N PHE A 226 8.97 -15.36 4.88
CA PHE A 226 9.17 -16.45 5.83
C PHE A 226 8.57 -17.77 5.35
N VAL A 227 7.41 -17.72 4.67
CA VAL A 227 6.76 -18.93 4.12
C VAL A 227 7.60 -19.52 2.99
N PHE A 228 7.95 -18.72 2.00
CA PHE A 228 8.59 -19.23 0.79
C PHE A 228 10.09 -19.42 0.93
N GLN A 229 10.80 -18.57 1.68
CA GLN A 229 12.24 -18.71 1.87
C GLN A 229 12.58 -19.64 3.04
N ASP A 230 12.05 -19.38 4.26
CA ASP A 230 12.45 -20.15 5.44
C ASP A 230 11.74 -21.51 5.52
N GLN A 231 10.39 -21.56 5.33
CA GLN A 231 9.65 -22.82 5.45
C GLN A 231 9.77 -23.72 4.21
N LEU A 232 9.78 -23.14 2.99
CA LEU A 232 9.83 -23.88 1.73
C LEU A 232 11.22 -23.89 1.07
N GLY A 233 12.21 -23.23 1.65
CA GLY A 233 13.61 -23.29 1.21
C GLY A 233 13.88 -22.60 -0.13
N MET A 234 13.04 -21.66 -0.57
CA MET A 234 13.26 -20.95 -1.83
C MET A 234 14.42 -19.96 -1.68
N SER A 235 15.26 -19.85 -2.72
CA SER A 235 16.24 -18.79 -2.78
C SER A 235 15.59 -17.41 -2.85
N GLN A 236 16.28 -16.38 -2.37
CA GLN A 236 15.81 -14.99 -2.37
C GLN A 236 15.39 -14.50 -3.77
N LEU A 237 16.15 -14.88 -4.81
CA LEU A 237 15.82 -14.51 -6.18
C LEU A 237 14.57 -15.24 -6.68
N ALA A 238 14.44 -16.56 -6.42
CA ALA A 238 13.26 -17.32 -6.79
C ALA A 238 11.99 -16.79 -6.11
N TYR A 239 12.08 -16.42 -4.82
CA TYR A 239 11.01 -15.74 -4.09
C TYR A 239 10.63 -14.41 -4.75
N SER A 240 11.64 -13.59 -5.09
CA SER A 240 11.40 -12.29 -5.73
C SER A 240 10.66 -12.41 -7.08
N LEU A 241 11.01 -13.43 -7.88
CA LEU A 241 10.32 -13.74 -9.13
C LEU A 241 8.87 -14.19 -8.88
N LEU A 242 8.66 -15.10 -7.90
CA LEU A 242 7.32 -15.54 -7.51
C LEU A 242 6.45 -14.36 -7.05
N PHE A 243 7.03 -13.45 -6.25
CA PHE A 243 6.32 -12.25 -5.81
C PHE A 243 5.94 -11.37 -7.01
N GLY A 244 6.85 -11.19 -7.97
CA GLY A 244 6.56 -10.49 -9.23
C GLY A 244 5.42 -11.12 -10.02
N VAL A 245 5.38 -12.44 -10.15
CA VAL A 245 4.28 -13.17 -10.79
C VAL A 245 2.95 -12.95 -10.07
N ASN A 246 2.95 -13.03 -8.74
CA ASN A 246 1.74 -12.75 -7.94
C ASN A 246 1.27 -11.29 -8.08
N SER A 247 2.20 -10.34 -8.10
CA SER A 247 1.89 -8.92 -8.33
C SER A 247 1.29 -8.68 -9.71
N PHE A 248 1.74 -9.43 -10.73
CA PHE A 248 1.13 -9.40 -12.06
C PHE A 248 -0.30 -9.92 -12.05
N GLY A 249 -0.64 -10.86 -11.16
CA GLY A 249 -2.02 -11.29 -10.91
C GLY A 249 -2.94 -10.11 -10.54
N LEU A 250 -2.48 -9.17 -9.71
CA LEU A 250 -3.23 -7.95 -9.38
C LEU A 250 -3.55 -7.11 -10.62
N VAL A 251 -2.58 -6.98 -11.54
CA VAL A 251 -2.76 -6.26 -12.81
C VAL A 251 -3.77 -6.97 -13.71
N ILE A 252 -3.69 -8.30 -13.81
CA ILE A 252 -4.67 -9.12 -14.56
C ILE A 252 -6.07 -8.92 -13.96
N GLY A 253 -6.22 -9.02 -12.64
CA GLY A 253 -7.50 -8.85 -11.95
C GLY A 253 -8.11 -7.47 -12.21
N SER A 254 -7.30 -6.41 -12.09
CA SER A 254 -7.72 -5.03 -12.38
C SER A 254 -8.13 -4.85 -13.85
N GLY A 255 -7.39 -5.44 -14.79
CA GLY A 255 -7.71 -5.38 -16.21
C GLY A 255 -9.00 -6.15 -16.57
N LEU A 256 -9.22 -7.33 -15.98
CA LEU A 256 -10.46 -8.09 -16.12
C LEU A 256 -11.65 -7.33 -15.51
N ASN A 257 -11.46 -6.74 -14.33
CA ASN A 257 -12.48 -5.90 -13.70
C ASN A 257 -12.90 -4.75 -14.62
N ALA A 258 -11.94 -4.02 -15.20
CA ALA A 258 -12.22 -2.91 -16.12
C ALA A 258 -13.02 -3.35 -17.36
N ARG A 259 -12.79 -4.56 -17.88
CA ARG A 259 -13.57 -5.13 -18.98
C ARG A 259 -14.99 -5.50 -18.55
N LEU A 260 -15.16 -6.13 -17.38
CA LEU A 260 -16.45 -6.59 -16.88
C LEU A 260 -17.35 -5.44 -16.41
N LEU A 261 -16.78 -4.30 -16.02
CA LEU A 261 -17.53 -3.07 -15.70
C LEU A 261 -18.33 -2.52 -16.90
N ARG A 262 -18.08 -2.97 -18.13
CA ARG A 262 -18.91 -2.64 -19.31
C ARG A 262 -20.28 -3.31 -19.28
N ALA A 263 -20.42 -4.43 -18.56
CA ALA A 263 -21.64 -5.24 -18.52
C ALA A 263 -22.22 -5.40 -17.10
N HIS A 264 -21.47 -5.07 -16.05
CA HIS A 264 -21.86 -5.28 -14.67
C HIS A 264 -21.59 -4.02 -13.83
N SER A 265 -22.41 -3.79 -12.79
CA SER A 265 -22.18 -2.68 -11.87
C SER A 265 -20.99 -2.96 -10.93
N PRO A 266 -20.29 -1.90 -10.46
CA PRO A 266 -19.20 -2.03 -9.48
C PRO A 266 -19.64 -2.78 -8.22
N GLN A 267 -20.87 -2.60 -7.76
CA GLN A 267 -21.45 -3.27 -6.59
C GLN A 267 -21.53 -4.78 -6.80
N GLN A 268 -22.04 -5.22 -7.97
CA GLN A 268 -22.18 -6.64 -8.31
C GLN A 268 -20.81 -7.31 -8.41
N LEU A 269 -19.84 -6.65 -9.04
CA LEU A 269 -18.47 -7.18 -9.15
C LEU A 269 -17.77 -7.25 -7.80
N LEU A 270 -17.95 -6.22 -6.96
CA LEU A 270 -17.39 -6.21 -5.60
C LEU A 270 -17.92 -7.37 -4.76
N LEU A 271 -19.26 -7.60 -4.80
CA LEU A 271 -19.88 -8.68 -4.04
C LEU A 271 -19.41 -10.06 -4.51
N ARG A 272 -19.43 -10.30 -5.84
CA ARG A 272 -18.97 -11.60 -6.40
C ARG A 272 -17.50 -11.85 -6.10
N ALA A 273 -16.65 -10.84 -6.29
CA ALA A 273 -15.22 -10.93 -6.00
C ALA A 273 -14.96 -11.16 -4.51
N SER A 274 -15.74 -10.57 -3.60
CA SER A 274 -15.58 -10.80 -2.16
C SER A 274 -15.86 -12.26 -1.77
N LEU A 275 -16.82 -12.92 -2.39
CA LEU A 275 -17.10 -14.35 -2.17
C LEU A 275 -15.96 -15.23 -2.70
N VAL A 276 -15.42 -14.91 -3.88
CA VAL A 276 -14.24 -15.60 -4.43
C VAL A 276 -13.02 -15.39 -3.52
N LEU A 277 -12.85 -14.17 -2.98
CA LEU A 277 -11.75 -13.87 -2.05
C LEU A 277 -11.84 -14.71 -0.78
N VAL A 278 -13.03 -14.84 -0.19
CA VAL A 278 -13.25 -15.72 0.98
C VAL A 278 -12.90 -17.16 0.65
N ALA A 279 -13.44 -17.70 -0.45
CA ALA A 279 -13.18 -19.08 -0.85
C ALA A 279 -11.69 -19.34 -1.09
N ALA A 280 -11.00 -18.43 -1.80
CA ALA A 280 -9.57 -18.56 -2.08
C ALA A 280 -8.72 -18.43 -0.81
N SER A 281 -9.07 -17.51 0.11
CA SER A 281 -8.34 -17.33 1.38
C SER A 281 -8.54 -18.51 2.33
N VAL A 282 -9.74 -19.08 2.37
CA VAL A 282 -10.01 -20.30 3.15
C VAL A 282 -9.27 -21.49 2.52
N LEU A 283 -9.23 -21.61 1.19
CA LEU A 283 -8.44 -22.65 0.52
C LEU A 283 -6.95 -22.49 0.86
N LEU A 284 -6.43 -21.26 0.87
CA LEU A 284 -5.05 -20.96 1.29
C LEU A 284 -4.78 -21.44 2.70
N LEU A 285 -5.71 -21.19 3.64
CA LEU A 285 -5.62 -21.67 5.02
C LEU A 285 -5.65 -23.19 5.09
N CYS A 286 -6.55 -23.85 4.35
CA CYS A 286 -6.63 -25.31 4.31
C CYS A 286 -5.32 -25.93 3.76
N CYS A 287 -4.76 -25.37 2.69
CA CYS A 287 -3.47 -25.80 2.14
C CYS A 287 -2.32 -25.64 3.16
N ALA A 288 -2.33 -24.52 3.92
CA ALA A 288 -1.32 -24.26 4.94
C ALA A 288 -1.44 -25.22 6.14
N LEU A 289 -2.65 -25.62 6.51
CA LEU A 289 -2.91 -26.57 7.62
C LEU A 289 -2.61 -28.03 7.23
N ALA A 290 -2.83 -28.42 5.99
CA ALA A 290 -2.64 -29.78 5.53
C ALA A 290 -1.14 -30.13 5.37
N GLN A 291 -0.52 -29.61 4.34
CA GLN A 291 0.94 -29.68 4.12
C GLN A 291 1.33 -28.50 3.23
N PRO A 292 1.99 -27.46 3.77
CA PRO A 292 2.39 -26.32 2.96
C PRO A 292 3.44 -26.75 1.92
N SER A 293 3.11 -26.56 0.64
CA SER A 293 4.01 -26.79 -0.47
C SER A 293 3.97 -25.64 -1.46
N LEU A 294 5.02 -25.48 -2.24
CA LEU A 294 5.07 -24.45 -3.29
C LEU A 294 3.90 -24.61 -4.28
N TRP A 295 3.58 -25.84 -4.65
CA TRP A 295 2.56 -26.16 -5.65
C TRP A 295 1.13 -25.95 -5.18
N THR A 296 0.89 -25.89 -3.87
CA THR A 296 -0.43 -25.59 -3.29
C THR A 296 -0.55 -24.11 -2.90
N LEU A 297 0.46 -23.54 -2.28
CA LEU A 297 0.40 -22.18 -1.77
C LEU A 297 0.55 -21.13 -2.87
N ALA A 298 1.46 -21.29 -3.84
CA ALA A 298 1.69 -20.27 -4.87
C ALA A 298 0.47 -20.02 -5.76
N PRO A 299 -0.23 -21.06 -6.31
CA PRO A 299 -1.44 -20.84 -7.09
C PRO A 299 -2.59 -20.23 -6.28
N THR A 300 -2.77 -20.65 -5.02
CA THR A 300 -3.83 -20.09 -4.16
C THR A 300 -3.58 -18.62 -3.81
N VAL A 301 -2.34 -18.26 -3.52
CA VAL A 301 -1.94 -16.84 -3.34
C VAL A 301 -2.18 -16.05 -4.61
N PHE A 302 -1.83 -16.59 -5.79
CA PHE A 302 -2.06 -15.93 -7.06
C PHE A 302 -3.55 -15.62 -7.28
N ILE A 303 -4.44 -16.56 -6.95
CA ILE A 303 -5.91 -16.36 -7.03
C ILE A 303 -6.35 -15.26 -6.05
N VAL A 304 -5.87 -15.28 -4.80
CA VAL A 304 -6.16 -14.25 -3.79
C VAL A 304 -5.75 -12.87 -4.30
N VAL A 305 -4.50 -12.73 -4.76
CA VAL A 305 -3.96 -11.44 -5.24
C VAL A 305 -4.68 -10.97 -6.50
N THR A 306 -4.99 -11.86 -7.43
CA THR A 306 -5.78 -11.53 -8.64
C THR A 306 -7.16 -11.01 -8.28
N THR A 307 -7.83 -11.65 -7.32
CA THR A 307 -9.17 -11.25 -6.87
C THR A 307 -9.16 -9.86 -6.21
N LEU A 308 -8.07 -9.50 -5.54
CA LEU A 308 -7.93 -8.16 -4.94
C LEU A 308 -7.91 -7.03 -5.98
N GLY A 309 -7.53 -7.30 -7.23
CA GLY A 309 -7.67 -6.34 -8.33
C GLY A 309 -9.11 -5.87 -8.56
N PHE A 310 -10.09 -6.74 -8.35
CA PHE A 310 -11.51 -6.40 -8.38
C PHE A 310 -11.95 -5.62 -7.12
N ILE A 311 -11.50 -6.09 -5.96
CA ILE A 311 -11.92 -5.53 -4.66
C ILE A 311 -11.46 -4.07 -4.52
N LEU A 312 -10.16 -3.82 -4.71
CA LEU A 312 -9.58 -2.50 -4.44
C LEU A 312 -10.12 -1.43 -5.39
N GLY A 313 -10.24 -1.75 -6.70
CA GLY A 313 -10.75 -0.80 -7.68
C GLY A 313 -12.22 -0.43 -7.45
N ASN A 314 -13.09 -1.43 -7.28
CA ASN A 314 -14.52 -1.19 -7.09
C ASN A 314 -14.81 -0.52 -5.74
N SER A 315 -14.14 -0.95 -4.65
CA SER A 315 -14.30 -0.31 -3.34
C SER A 315 -13.84 1.15 -3.36
N ALA A 316 -12.71 1.45 -4.02
CA ALA A 316 -12.23 2.83 -4.15
C ALA A 316 -13.25 3.72 -4.88
N ALA A 317 -13.78 3.25 -6.01
CA ALA A 317 -14.74 4.00 -6.80
C ALA A 317 -16.06 4.24 -6.04
N LEU A 318 -16.60 3.20 -5.41
CA LEU A 318 -17.85 3.29 -4.63
C LEU A 318 -17.68 4.16 -3.38
N GLY A 319 -16.53 4.06 -2.69
CA GLY A 319 -16.23 4.87 -1.51
C GLY A 319 -16.12 6.36 -1.86
N GLN A 320 -15.42 6.70 -2.95
CA GLN A 320 -15.34 8.08 -3.40
C GLN A 320 -16.71 8.64 -3.85
N SER A 321 -17.52 7.84 -4.53
CA SER A 321 -18.88 8.22 -4.89
C SER A 321 -19.74 8.48 -3.65
N ALA A 322 -19.66 7.63 -2.63
CA ALA A 322 -20.40 7.79 -1.38
C ALA A 322 -19.90 8.99 -0.52
N ALA A 323 -18.68 9.44 -0.74
CA ALA A 323 -18.12 10.61 -0.06
C ALA A 323 -18.47 11.94 -0.73
N ALA A 324 -19.12 11.94 -1.92
CA ALA A 324 -19.46 13.17 -2.63
C ALA A 324 -20.35 14.11 -1.79
N PRO A 325 -20.15 15.43 -1.84
CA PRO A 325 -19.17 16.18 -2.66
C PRO A 325 -17.74 16.24 -2.08
N ARG A 326 -17.46 15.59 -0.93
CA ARG A 326 -16.17 15.65 -0.19
C ARG A 326 -15.22 14.52 -0.59
N THR A 327 -15.03 14.30 -1.89
CA THR A 327 -14.25 13.17 -2.43
C THR A 327 -12.79 13.14 -1.95
N GLY A 328 -12.15 14.31 -1.81
CA GLY A 328 -10.77 14.41 -1.29
C GLY A 328 -10.65 13.95 0.17
N ALA A 329 -11.60 14.35 1.02
CA ALA A 329 -11.68 13.89 2.41
C ALA A 329 -11.95 12.38 2.49
N GLY A 330 -12.82 11.86 1.62
CA GLY A 330 -13.10 10.44 1.49
C GLY A 330 -11.85 9.65 1.09
N ALA A 331 -11.11 10.11 0.09
CA ALA A 331 -9.88 9.47 -0.35
C ALA A 331 -8.80 9.43 0.75
N ALA A 332 -8.63 10.52 1.50
CA ALA A 332 -7.69 10.59 2.62
C ALA A 332 -8.06 9.61 3.75
N LEU A 333 -9.35 9.55 4.12
CA LEU A 333 -9.82 8.64 5.16
C LEU A 333 -9.74 7.17 4.75
N MET A 334 -10.08 6.86 3.49
CA MET A 334 -9.88 5.52 2.93
C MET A 334 -8.40 5.14 2.89
N GLY A 335 -7.53 6.06 2.47
CA GLY A 335 -6.08 5.87 2.48
C GLY A 335 -5.53 5.63 3.89
N PHE A 336 -5.97 6.39 4.88
CA PHE A 336 -5.64 6.16 6.28
C PHE A 336 -6.09 4.77 6.74
N ALA A 337 -7.38 4.42 6.52
CA ALA A 337 -7.95 3.16 6.97
C ALA A 337 -7.22 1.94 6.39
N GLN A 338 -6.91 1.96 5.08
CA GLN A 338 -6.22 0.83 4.43
C GLN A 338 -4.82 0.59 4.99
N PHE A 339 -4.04 1.66 5.22
CA PHE A 339 -2.69 1.52 5.75
C PHE A 339 -2.66 1.20 7.24
N MET A 340 -3.65 1.67 8.02
CA MET A 340 -3.82 1.26 9.41
C MET A 340 -4.13 -0.24 9.52
N VAL A 341 -5.07 -0.76 8.71
CA VAL A 341 -5.38 -2.20 8.69
C VAL A 341 -4.17 -3.01 8.23
N ALA A 342 -3.48 -2.59 7.15
CA ALA A 342 -2.27 -3.26 6.68
C ALA A 342 -1.17 -3.32 7.76
N GLY A 343 -0.95 -2.22 8.48
CA GLY A 343 0.01 -2.13 9.56
C GLY A 343 -0.35 -3.00 10.78
N LEU A 344 -1.64 -3.11 11.10
CA LEU A 344 -2.11 -3.97 12.21
C LEU A 344 -2.06 -5.46 11.84
N VAL A 345 -2.34 -5.81 10.59
CA VAL A 345 -2.34 -7.20 10.12
C VAL A 345 -0.92 -7.75 9.97
N SER A 346 0.03 -6.92 9.53
CA SER A 346 1.41 -7.34 9.25
C SER A 346 2.06 -8.13 10.41
N PRO A 347 2.10 -7.68 11.67
CA PRO A 347 2.71 -8.44 12.75
C PRO A 347 1.90 -9.68 13.16
N LEU A 348 0.59 -9.73 12.89
CA LEU A 348 -0.23 -10.89 13.21
C LEU A 348 0.16 -12.12 12.37
N THR A 349 0.78 -11.92 11.21
CA THR A 349 1.24 -13.01 10.34
C THR A 349 2.44 -13.79 10.87
N THR A 350 3.05 -13.33 11.96
CA THR A 350 4.17 -14.02 12.63
C THR A 350 3.75 -14.64 13.97
N VAL A 351 2.46 -14.57 14.33
CA VAL A 351 1.94 -15.19 15.56
C VAL A 351 1.69 -16.67 15.31
N GLY A 352 2.21 -17.52 16.18
CA GLY A 352 2.06 -18.97 16.10
C GLY A 352 3.31 -19.69 15.59
N SER A 353 3.18 -21.00 15.38
CA SER A 353 4.29 -21.89 15.00
C SER A 353 4.52 -22.00 13.48
N SER A 354 3.59 -21.51 12.67
CA SER A 354 3.65 -21.60 11.19
C SER A 354 3.23 -20.29 10.55
N ALA A 355 4.17 -19.63 9.87
CA ALA A 355 3.90 -18.41 9.11
C ALA A 355 2.86 -18.64 7.99
N ALA A 356 2.84 -19.82 7.36
CA ALA A 356 1.84 -20.16 6.34
C ALA A 356 0.42 -20.20 6.91
N VAL A 357 0.23 -20.80 8.12
CA VAL A 357 -1.07 -20.84 8.79
C VAL A 357 -1.51 -19.45 9.22
N ALA A 358 -0.61 -18.66 9.81
CA ALA A 358 -0.90 -17.28 10.20
C ALA A 358 -1.28 -16.41 8.98
N MET A 359 -0.57 -16.55 7.86
CA MET A 359 -0.90 -15.91 6.59
C MET A 359 -2.32 -16.25 6.14
N GLY A 360 -2.65 -17.54 6.06
CA GLY A 360 -3.97 -18.01 5.63
C GLY A 360 -5.10 -17.58 6.57
N ALA A 361 -4.87 -17.62 7.89
CA ALA A 361 -5.83 -17.20 8.90
C ALA A 361 -6.12 -15.69 8.84
N CYS A 362 -5.07 -14.86 8.78
CA CYS A 362 -5.21 -13.42 8.65
C CYS A 362 -5.91 -13.04 7.33
N ALA A 363 -5.52 -13.69 6.21
CA ALA A 363 -6.15 -13.46 4.91
C ALA A 363 -7.64 -13.82 4.95
N SER A 364 -8.00 -14.98 5.55
CA SER A 364 -9.39 -15.43 5.68
C SER A 364 -10.23 -14.49 6.55
N ALA A 365 -9.69 -14.07 7.68
CA ALA A 365 -10.37 -13.12 8.56
C ALA A 365 -10.65 -11.79 7.87
N CYS A 366 -9.64 -11.22 7.19
CA CYS A 366 -9.80 -10.00 6.41
C CYS A 366 -10.81 -10.19 5.27
N ALA A 367 -10.75 -11.30 4.53
CA ALA A 367 -11.66 -11.60 3.44
C ALA A 367 -13.12 -11.69 3.90
N CYS A 368 -13.38 -12.27 5.08
CA CYS A 368 -14.73 -12.31 5.67
C CYS A 368 -15.26 -10.89 5.96
N ILE A 369 -14.41 -9.99 6.48
CA ILE A 369 -14.79 -8.60 6.73
C ILE A 369 -15.08 -7.88 5.41
N VAL A 370 -14.28 -8.12 4.36
CA VAL A 370 -14.53 -7.62 3.00
C VAL A 370 -15.91 -8.06 2.50
N ALA A 371 -16.24 -9.35 2.65
CA ALA A 371 -17.52 -9.88 2.20
C ALA A 371 -18.71 -9.29 2.99
N CYS A 372 -18.58 -9.16 4.32
CA CYS A 372 -19.60 -8.53 5.16
C CYS A 372 -19.81 -7.05 4.77
N GLY A 373 -18.72 -6.29 4.60
CA GLY A 373 -18.79 -4.88 4.19
C GLY A 373 -19.42 -4.71 2.81
N SER A 374 -19.04 -5.54 1.84
CA SER A 374 -19.59 -5.54 0.49
C SER A 374 -21.08 -5.85 0.47
N TRP A 375 -21.51 -6.85 1.22
CA TRP A 375 -22.91 -7.26 1.32
C TRP A 375 -23.78 -6.17 1.96
N LEU A 376 -23.33 -5.59 3.08
CA LEU A 376 -24.03 -4.50 3.76
C LEU A 376 -24.09 -3.23 2.89
N GLY A 377 -23.03 -2.94 2.15
CA GLY A 377 -22.98 -1.81 1.22
C GLY A 377 -23.95 -1.96 0.06
N CYS A 378 -24.03 -3.15 -0.54
CA CYS A 378 -24.97 -3.42 -1.65
C CYS A 378 -26.45 -3.32 -1.24
N ARG A 379 -26.82 -3.81 -0.07
CA ARG A 379 -28.23 -3.74 0.42
C ARG A 379 -28.71 -2.30 0.63
N ARG A 380 -27.82 -1.38 1.01
CA ARG A 380 -28.19 0.00 1.33
C ARG A 380 -28.14 0.96 0.14
N SER A 381 -27.57 0.55 -0.98
CA SER A 381 -27.62 1.33 -2.23
C SER A 381 -28.89 1.04 -3.05
N THR A 382 -29.66 0.02 -2.69
CA THR A 382 -30.93 -0.36 -3.33
C THR A 382 -32.16 0.07 -2.53
N ALA A 383 -31.99 0.59 -1.32
CA ALA A 383 -33.02 1.22 -0.51
C ALA A 383 -32.89 2.75 -0.52
#